data_262af39c5a633d7e31dc8e7694a25b3a
#
_entry.id   262af39c5a633d7e31dc8e7694a25b3a
#
_cell.length_a   1.000
_cell.length_b   1.000
_cell.length_c   1.000
_cell.angle_alpha   90.00
_cell.angle_beta   90.00
_cell.angle_gamma   90.00
#
_symmetry.space_group_name_H-M   'P 1'
#
loop_
_entity.id
_entity.type
_entity.pdbx_description
1 polymer ?
#
loop_
_entity_poly.entity_id
_entity_poly.type
_entity_poly.pdbx_seq_one_letter_code
_entity_poly.pdbx_strand_id
1 'polypeptide(L)'
;MEILVLNLGSSSIKFKLFDMKENKPLASGLAEKIGEEIGQLKIKSHLHHNDQELKEKLVIKDHASGLLMIRESLTKIGIIKDFNQIDAIGHRVVQGGDKFHAPVLINELVMQEIGKLSILAPLHNPANLAGIEFVQKAHPHIPQIAVFDTAFHATMPSYAYMYALPYELYEKYQIRRYGFHGTSHHYVAKEAAKFLNTAYEEFNAISLHLGNGSSAAAIQKGKSVDTSMGLTPLEGLIMGTRCGDIDPTVVEYIAQCANKSLEEVMKILNHESGLKGICGDNDARNIEARKEKGDKQAKLAFEMCAYRIKKHIGAYMVALGRVDAIIFTGGLGENYSALRESVCEGLENLGIALHKPTNDNPGNGLVDLSQPDAKVKVLRIPTDEELEIALQAKEIVEKLK
;
A
#
# COMPACT_ATOMS: atom_id res chain seq x y z
N MET A 1 26.14 -0.90 -1.36
CA MET A 1 25.17 -0.37 -2.36
C MET A 1 24.14 0.43 -1.57
N GLU A 2 24.04 1.72 -1.88
CA GLU A 2 23.06 2.60 -1.23
C GLU A 2 21.91 2.89 -2.19
N ILE A 3 20.69 2.61 -1.78
CA ILE A 3 19.49 2.83 -2.58
C ILE A 3 18.56 3.79 -1.86
N LEU A 4 18.23 4.89 -2.54
CA LEU A 4 17.21 5.84 -2.11
C LEU A 4 15.86 5.40 -2.67
N VAL A 5 14.86 5.27 -1.80
CA VAL A 5 13.48 5.01 -2.21
C VAL A 5 12.67 6.28 -2.06
N LEU A 6 11.93 6.63 -3.10
CA LEU A 6 11.05 7.79 -3.16
C LEU A 6 9.60 7.35 -3.39
N ASN A 7 8.71 7.87 -2.56
CA ASN A 7 7.26 7.68 -2.67
C ASN A 7 6.59 9.07 -2.64
N LEU A 8 6.21 9.56 -3.80
CA LEU A 8 5.60 10.87 -3.98
C LEU A 8 4.08 10.74 -4.00
N GLY A 9 3.44 11.36 -3.02
CA GLY A 9 1.99 11.59 -3.01
C GLY A 9 1.63 12.97 -3.57
N SER A 10 0.35 13.31 -3.63
CA SER A 10 -0.12 14.61 -4.15
C SER A 10 0.45 15.82 -3.41
N SER A 11 0.67 15.71 -2.10
CA SER A 11 1.17 16.80 -1.23
C SER A 11 2.26 16.34 -0.28
N SER A 12 2.94 15.22 -0.59
CA SER A 12 3.96 14.67 0.30
C SER A 12 5.04 13.90 -0.46
N ILE A 13 6.22 13.82 0.14
CA ILE A 13 7.32 12.95 -0.30
C ILE A 13 7.78 12.14 0.90
N LYS A 14 7.55 10.84 0.89
CA LYS A 14 8.14 9.90 1.83
C LYS A 14 9.39 9.30 1.20
N PHE A 15 10.45 9.17 1.98
CA PHE A 15 11.68 8.56 1.50
C PHE A 15 12.34 7.68 2.56
N LYS A 16 13.10 6.69 2.10
CA LYS A 16 14.06 5.93 2.89
C LYS A 16 15.34 5.71 2.09
N LEU A 17 16.46 5.87 2.73
CA LEU A 17 17.78 5.51 2.20
C LEU A 17 18.25 4.24 2.89
N PHE A 18 18.63 3.23 2.10
CA PHE A 18 19.07 1.92 2.60
C PHE A 18 20.53 1.64 2.28
N ASP A 19 21.22 1.00 3.22
CA ASP A 19 22.38 0.17 2.90
C ASP A 19 21.91 -1.24 2.51
N MET A 20 22.02 -1.58 1.23
CA MET A 20 21.57 -2.86 0.68
C MET A 20 22.54 -4.01 0.92
N LYS A 21 23.67 -3.77 1.61
CA LYS A 21 24.55 -4.85 2.08
C LYS A 21 23.92 -5.57 3.27
N GLU A 22 23.29 -4.80 4.17
CA GLU A 22 22.63 -5.31 5.35
C GLU A 22 21.09 -5.23 5.28
N ASN A 23 20.54 -4.63 4.21
CA ASN A 23 19.12 -4.30 4.03
C ASN A 23 18.58 -3.44 5.20
N LYS A 24 19.40 -2.51 5.69
CA LYS A 24 19.04 -1.63 6.80
C LYS A 24 18.86 -0.18 6.36
N PRO A 25 17.87 0.55 6.93
CA PRO A 25 17.73 1.96 6.64
C PRO A 25 18.90 2.75 7.26
N LEU A 26 19.46 3.68 6.50
CA LEU A 26 20.42 4.70 6.94
C LEU A 26 19.67 5.96 7.39
N ALA A 27 18.61 6.30 6.67
CA ALA A 27 17.74 7.43 6.97
C ALA A 27 16.32 7.18 6.49
N SER A 28 15.36 7.85 7.12
CA SER A 28 13.98 7.95 6.64
C SER A 28 13.45 9.37 6.84
N GLY A 29 12.46 9.76 6.05
CA GLY A 29 11.86 11.07 6.24
C GLY A 29 10.58 11.28 5.46
N LEU A 30 9.95 12.40 5.76
CA LEU A 30 8.68 12.84 5.21
C LEU A 30 8.70 14.35 5.03
N ALA A 31 8.49 14.81 3.80
CA ALA A 31 8.08 16.17 3.49
C ALA A 31 6.56 16.15 3.27
N GLU A 32 5.82 16.99 4.00
CA GLU A 32 4.35 17.00 3.94
C GLU A 32 3.82 18.43 3.81
N LYS A 33 2.56 18.56 3.35
CA LYS A 33 1.91 19.84 3.05
C LYS A 33 2.65 20.64 1.98
N ILE A 34 3.08 19.93 0.94
CA ILE A 34 3.71 20.54 -0.24
C ILE A 34 2.68 21.40 -0.97
N GLY A 35 3.02 22.65 -1.28
CA GLY A 35 2.12 23.61 -1.91
C GLY A 35 1.24 24.39 -0.93
N GLU A 36 1.31 24.11 0.38
CA GLU A 36 0.63 24.90 1.41
C GLU A 36 1.54 26.03 1.95
N GLU A 37 0.94 27.00 2.68
CA GLU A 37 1.68 28.15 3.25
C GLU A 37 2.82 27.70 4.17
N ILE A 38 2.61 26.62 4.95
CA ILE A 38 3.61 26.05 5.86
C ILE A 38 3.61 24.54 5.70
N GLY A 39 4.67 24.01 5.11
CA GLY A 39 4.97 22.58 5.06
C GLY A 39 5.82 22.12 6.25
N GLN A 40 6.10 20.83 6.29
CA GLN A 40 6.95 20.22 7.29
C GLN A 40 7.91 19.22 6.66
N LEU A 41 9.19 19.31 7.04
CA LEU A 41 10.21 18.31 6.71
C LEU A 41 10.65 17.61 7.99
N LYS A 42 10.57 16.29 8.01
CA LYS A 42 11.07 15.42 9.08
C LYS A 42 12.07 14.46 8.48
N ILE A 43 13.24 14.34 9.07
CA ILE A 43 14.26 13.36 8.70
C ILE A 43 14.79 12.71 9.97
N LYS A 44 14.87 11.40 9.98
CA LYS A 44 15.44 10.60 11.04
C LYS A 44 16.65 9.83 10.52
N SER A 45 17.79 9.98 11.17
CA SER A 45 18.96 9.13 10.99
C SER A 45 18.75 7.79 11.68
N HIS A 46 19.24 6.70 11.08
CA HIS A 46 19.27 5.36 11.67
C HIS A 46 20.71 4.86 11.86
N LEU A 47 21.70 5.76 11.73
CA LEU A 47 23.10 5.45 11.96
C LEU A 47 23.38 5.35 13.46
N HIS A 48 24.00 4.26 13.92
CA HIS A 48 24.28 3.99 15.35
C HIS A 48 25.09 5.10 16.04
N HIS A 49 25.82 5.92 15.29
CA HIS A 49 26.65 7.01 15.81
C HIS A 49 26.03 8.39 15.63
N ASN A 50 24.84 8.48 15.05
CA ASN A 50 24.21 9.74 14.70
C ASN A 50 22.68 9.62 14.75
N ASP A 51 22.11 9.48 15.95
CA ASP A 51 20.65 9.43 16.16
C ASP A 51 20.06 10.86 16.12
N GLN A 52 20.24 11.53 14.97
CA GLN A 52 19.72 12.88 14.76
C GLN A 52 18.32 12.83 14.13
N GLU A 53 17.46 13.67 14.64
CA GLU A 53 16.16 13.94 14.05
C GLU A 53 16.09 15.43 13.67
N LEU A 54 15.86 15.70 12.37
CA LEU A 54 15.60 17.03 11.86
C LEU A 54 14.07 17.21 11.74
N LYS A 55 13.54 18.27 12.34
CA LYS A 55 12.14 18.68 12.17
C LYS A 55 12.12 20.17 11.88
N GLU A 56 11.74 20.52 10.65
CA GLU A 56 11.67 21.91 10.21
C GLU A 56 10.27 22.22 9.66
N LYS A 57 9.73 23.36 10.02
CA LYS A 57 8.54 23.97 9.39
C LYS A 57 9.02 25.01 8.40
N LEU A 58 8.66 24.85 7.15
CA LEU A 58 9.16 25.69 6.05
C LEU A 58 8.19 25.66 4.87
N VAL A 59 8.33 26.62 3.97
CA VAL A 59 7.55 26.65 2.74
C VAL A 59 8.16 25.64 1.76
N ILE A 60 7.38 24.61 1.37
CA ILE A 60 7.74 23.64 0.34
C ILE A 60 6.83 23.92 -0.87
N LYS A 61 7.36 24.66 -1.85
CA LYS A 61 6.55 25.16 -2.98
C LYS A 61 5.97 24.04 -3.85
N ASP A 62 6.78 23.03 -4.14
CA ASP A 62 6.48 21.92 -5.03
C ASP A 62 7.34 20.69 -4.69
N HIS A 63 7.12 19.59 -5.37
CA HIS A 63 7.88 18.35 -5.17
C HIS A 63 9.38 18.52 -5.50
N ALA A 64 9.72 19.33 -6.49
CA ALA A 64 11.12 19.61 -6.83
C ALA A 64 11.85 20.29 -5.69
N SER A 65 11.25 21.34 -5.09
CA SER A 65 11.77 22.01 -3.89
C SER A 65 11.89 21.04 -2.71
N GLY A 66 10.90 20.16 -2.51
CA GLY A 66 10.93 19.15 -1.46
C GLY A 66 12.10 18.16 -1.63
N LEU A 67 12.34 17.67 -2.84
CA LEU A 67 13.46 16.77 -3.14
C LEU A 67 14.83 17.44 -2.96
N LEU A 68 14.96 18.72 -3.35
CA LEU A 68 16.18 19.51 -3.08
C LEU A 68 16.44 19.63 -1.59
N MET A 69 15.42 19.97 -0.79
CA MET A 69 15.54 20.10 0.66
C MET A 69 15.91 18.78 1.32
N ILE A 70 15.33 17.65 0.88
CA ILE A 70 15.70 16.31 1.36
C ILE A 70 17.17 16.04 1.09
N ARG A 71 17.65 16.28 -0.15
CA ARG A 71 19.04 16.10 -0.54
C ARG A 71 19.99 16.93 0.33
N GLU A 72 19.72 18.22 0.47
CA GLU A 72 20.55 19.13 1.27
C GLU A 72 20.57 18.74 2.74
N SER A 73 19.42 18.34 3.29
CA SER A 73 19.31 17.91 4.67
C SER A 73 20.05 16.62 4.94
N LEU A 74 20.00 15.62 4.07
CA LEU A 74 20.77 14.37 4.20
C LEU A 74 22.28 14.62 4.26
N THR A 75 22.77 15.58 3.45
CA THR A 75 24.17 16.00 3.46
C THR A 75 24.49 16.80 4.73
N LYS A 76 23.64 17.76 5.12
CA LYS A 76 23.83 18.63 6.29
C LYS A 76 23.95 17.86 7.60
N ILE A 77 23.13 16.80 7.77
CA ILE A 77 23.16 15.95 8.97
C ILE A 77 24.15 14.78 8.85
N GLY A 78 24.97 14.76 7.80
CA GLY A 78 26.08 13.82 7.63
C GLY A 78 25.71 12.38 7.36
N ILE A 79 24.51 12.11 6.82
CA ILE A 79 24.09 10.76 6.40
C ILE A 79 24.78 10.37 5.10
N ILE A 80 24.87 11.29 4.16
CA ILE A 80 25.66 11.17 2.92
C ILE A 80 26.65 12.33 2.84
N LYS A 81 27.79 12.11 2.21
CA LYS A 81 28.75 13.19 1.91
C LYS A 81 28.35 13.95 0.67
N ASP A 82 27.85 13.20 -0.33
CA ASP A 82 27.39 13.71 -1.62
C ASP A 82 26.28 12.78 -2.14
N PHE A 83 25.34 13.33 -2.86
CA PHE A 83 24.23 12.59 -3.47
C PHE A 83 24.72 11.57 -4.50
N ASN A 84 25.90 11.77 -5.07
CA ASN A 84 26.56 10.81 -5.99
C ASN A 84 26.98 9.48 -5.32
N GLN A 85 26.89 9.36 -3.99
CA GLN A 85 27.08 8.08 -3.29
C GLN A 85 25.90 7.12 -3.51
N ILE A 86 24.74 7.64 -3.92
CA ILE A 86 23.55 6.83 -4.15
C ILE A 86 23.74 6.03 -5.42
N ASP A 87 23.76 4.70 -5.27
CA ASP A 87 23.96 3.77 -6.38
C ASP A 87 22.72 3.63 -7.29
N ALA A 88 21.52 3.84 -6.73
CA ALA A 88 20.25 3.79 -7.47
C ALA A 88 19.11 4.47 -6.72
N ILE A 89 18.07 4.84 -7.44
CA ILE A 89 16.82 5.38 -6.86
C ILE A 89 15.63 4.51 -7.29
N GLY A 90 14.93 3.96 -6.30
CA GLY A 90 13.66 3.27 -6.48
C GLY A 90 12.49 4.23 -6.34
N HIS A 91 11.63 4.30 -7.35
CA HIS A 91 10.40 5.10 -7.33
C HIS A 91 9.19 4.20 -7.19
N ARG A 92 8.34 4.48 -6.20
CA ARG A 92 6.99 3.93 -6.20
C ARG A 92 6.20 4.63 -7.28
N VAL A 93 5.56 3.84 -8.16
CA VAL A 93 4.59 4.31 -9.15
C VAL A 93 3.28 3.58 -8.91
N VAL A 94 2.18 4.31 -8.79
CA VAL A 94 0.91 3.70 -8.36
C VAL A 94 0.31 2.83 -9.45
N GLN A 95 0.27 3.29 -10.71
CA GLN A 95 -0.41 2.58 -11.79
C GLN A 95 0.56 2.21 -12.91
N GLY A 96 0.68 0.90 -13.16
CA GLY A 96 1.53 0.32 -14.23
C GLY A 96 0.75 -0.14 -15.47
N GLY A 97 -0.60 -0.13 -15.43
CA GLY A 97 -1.45 -0.60 -16.52
C GLY A 97 -1.18 -2.05 -16.90
N ASP A 98 -1.48 -2.38 -18.14
CA ASP A 98 -1.12 -3.65 -18.76
C ASP A 98 0.31 -3.67 -19.33
N LYS A 99 1.11 -2.63 -19.06
CA LYS A 99 2.46 -2.49 -19.61
C LYS A 99 3.53 -2.98 -18.64
N PHE A 100 3.33 -2.76 -17.35
CA PHE A 100 4.39 -3.00 -16.37
C PHE A 100 3.98 -4.08 -15.38
N HIS A 101 4.53 -5.27 -15.59
CA HIS A 101 4.29 -6.46 -14.77
C HIS A 101 5.44 -6.78 -13.80
N ALA A 102 6.47 -5.95 -13.83
CA ALA A 102 7.68 -6.08 -13.01
C ALA A 102 8.34 -4.70 -12.84
N PRO A 103 9.29 -4.54 -11.91
CA PRO A 103 10.10 -3.33 -11.83
C PRO A 103 10.92 -3.13 -13.10
N VAL A 104 11.08 -1.88 -13.52
CA VAL A 104 11.80 -1.53 -14.75
C VAL A 104 12.81 -0.40 -14.54
N LEU A 105 13.93 -0.47 -15.25
CA LEU A 105 14.84 0.67 -15.38
C LEU A 105 14.15 1.78 -16.16
N ILE A 106 14.15 2.98 -15.58
CA ILE A 106 13.47 4.13 -16.17
C ILE A 106 14.32 4.69 -17.34
N ASN A 107 13.64 4.91 -18.44
CA ASN A 107 14.12 5.63 -19.63
C ASN A 107 12.99 6.51 -20.17
N GLU A 108 13.23 7.23 -21.26
CA GLU A 108 12.23 8.13 -21.85
C GLU A 108 10.92 7.42 -22.23
N LEU A 109 10.98 6.19 -22.74
CA LEU A 109 9.78 5.42 -23.10
C LEU A 109 8.97 5.04 -21.85
N VAL A 110 9.64 4.64 -20.79
CA VAL A 110 8.97 4.33 -19.50
C VAL A 110 8.30 5.58 -18.93
N MET A 111 8.96 6.74 -18.96
CA MET A 111 8.37 8.00 -18.50
C MET A 111 7.13 8.38 -19.33
N GLN A 112 7.20 8.25 -20.65
CA GLN A 112 6.06 8.51 -21.53
C GLN A 112 4.87 7.58 -21.23
N GLU A 113 5.11 6.29 -20.99
CA GLU A 113 4.05 5.33 -20.64
C GLU A 113 3.45 5.63 -19.26
N ILE A 114 4.26 5.96 -18.24
CA ILE A 114 3.75 6.42 -16.93
C ILE A 114 2.87 7.67 -17.09
N GLY A 115 3.27 8.60 -17.97
CA GLY A 115 2.48 9.79 -18.30
C GLY A 115 1.13 9.45 -18.90
N LYS A 116 1.05 8.53 -19.87
CA LYS A 116 -0.21 8.06 -20.46
C LYS A 116 -1.12 7.37 -19.43
N LEU A 117 -0.54 6.62 -18.52
CA LEU A 117 -1.26 5.92 -17.44
C LEU A 117 -1.82 6.87 -16.37
N SER A 118 -1.50 8.16 -16.41
CA SER A 118 -2.07 9.16 -15.51
C SER A 118 -3.59 9.27 -15.61
N ILE A 119 -4.19 8.87 -16.72
CA ILE A 119 -5.66 8.78 -16.85
C ILE A 119 -6.28 7.76 -15.89
N LEU A 120 -5.55 6.68 -15.56
CA LEU A 120 -5.99 5.64 -14.61
C LEU A 120 -5.69 6.01 -13.16
N ALA A 121 -4.71 6.88 -12.91
CA ALA A 121 -4.31 7.32 -11.57
C ALA A 121 -3.99 8.82 -11.54
N PRO A 122 -4.98 9.70 -11.82
CA PRO A 122 -4.76 11.14 -11.99
C PRO A 122 -4.25 11.85 -10.73
N LEU A 123 -4.49 11.28 -9.56
CA LEU A 123 -4.03 11.83 -8.27
C LEU A 123 -2.61 11.37 -7.89
N HIS A 124 -2.02 10.39 -8.59
CA HIS A 124 -0.77 9.76 -8.17
C HIS A 124 0.30 9.76 -9.26
N ASN A 125 0.02 9.20 -10.44
CA ASN A 125 1.02 9.06 -11.50
C ASN A 125 1.67 10.39 -11.92
N PRO A 126 0.94 11.52 -12.03
CA PRO A 126 1.58 12.81 -12.34
C PRO A 126 2.64 13.22 -11.32
N ALA A 127 2.36 13.05 -10.02
CA ALA A 127 3.33 13.34 -8.96
C ALA A 127 4.52 12.38 -8.98
N ASN A 128 4.26 11.08 -9.23
CA ASN A 128 5.33 10.09 -9.38
C ASN A 128 6.25 10.44 -10.56
N LEU A 129 5.69 10.79 -11.71
CA LEU A 129 6.44 11.20 -12.90
C LEU A 129 7.27 12.46 -12.67
N ALA A 130 6.69 13.48 -12.04
CA ALA A 130 7.41 14.72 -11.72
C ALA A 130 8.65 14.48 -10.85
N GLY A 131 8.57 13.53 -9.90
CA GLY A 131 9.73 13.11 -9.11
C GLY A 131 10.81 12.43 -9.93
N ILE A 132 10.43 11.55 -10.83
CA ILE A 132 11.33 10.86 -11.77
C ILE A 132 12.04 11.88 -12.68
N GLU A 133 11.30 12.79 -13.30
CA GLU A 133 11.82 13.83 -14.19
C GLU A 133 12.79 14.76 -13.46
N PHE A 134 12.46 15.14 -12.21
CA PHE A 134 13.35 15.95 -11.40
C PHE A 134 14.70 15.25 -11.17
N VAL A 135 14.67 13.98 -10.75
CA VAL A 135 15.90 13.21 -10.52
C VAL A 135 16.67 13.01 -11.83
N GLN A 136 15.99 12.70 -12.93
CA GLN A 136 16.61 12.52 -14.25
C GLN A 136 17.36 13.78 -14.69
N LYS A 137 16.80 14.95 -14.42
CA LYS A 137 17.42 16.23 -14.76
C LYS A 137 18.58 16.58 -13.82
N ALA A 138 18.43 16.33 -12.53
CA ALA A 138 19.43 16.72 -11.52
C ALA A 138 20.60 15.73 -11.43
N HIS A 139 20.33 14.44 -11.63
CA HIS A 139 21.29 13.33 -11.45
C HIS A 139 21.14 12.27 -12.55
N PRO A 140 21.41 12.61 -13.83
CA PRO A 140 21.15 11.73 -14.99
C PRO A 140 22.00 10.45 -15.00
N HIS A 141 23.05 10.39 -14.20
CA HIS A 141 23.95 9.23 -14.10
C HIS A 141 23.49 8.21 -13.06
N ILE A 142 22.55 8.55 -12.18
CA ILE A 142 22.04 7.62 -11.18
C ILE A 142 20.89 6.80 -11.81
N PRO A 143 21.00 5.46 -11.87
CA PRO A 143 19.93 4.63 -12.39
C PRO A 143 18.67 4.74 -11.55
N GLN A 144 17.54 4.93 -12.20
CA GLN A 144 16.24 5.04 -11.58
C GLN A 144 15.37 3.83 -11.94
N ILE A 145 14.69 3.27 -10.98
CA ILE A 145 13.86 2.08 -11.12
C ILE A 145 12.43 2.42 -10.73
N ALA A 146 11.47 2.15 -11.62
CA ALA A 146 10.05 2.22 -11.30
C ALA A 146 9.56 0.87 -10.75
N VAL A 147 8.92 0.91 -9.59
CA VAL A 147 8.25 -0.22 -8.96
C VAL A 147 6.77 0.12 -8.86
N PHE A 148 5.92 -0.71 -9.48
CA PHE A 148 4.50 -0.41 -9.64
C PHE A 148 3.65 -1.14 -8.59
N ASP A 149 2.73 -0.42 -7.94
CA ASP A 149 1.78 -1.02 -6.98
C ASP A 149 0.91 -2.11 -7.60
N THR A 150 0.65 -2.01 -8.91
CA THR A 150 -0.17 -2.96 -9.67
C THR A 150 0.60 -4.19 -10.13
N ALA A 151 1.95 -4.15 -10.17
CA ALA A 151 2.76 -5.19 -10.81
C ALA A 151 2.62 -6.57 -10.15
N PHE A 152 2.52 -6.63 -8.83
CA PHE A 152 2.31 -7.89 -8.11
C PHE A 152 1.02 -8.60 -8.53
N HIS A 153 -0.03 -7.83 -8.86
CA HIS A 153 -1.33 -8.34 -9.29
C HIS A 153 -1.41 -8.64 -10.78
N ALA A 154 -0.36 -8.37 -11.56
CA ALA A 154 -0.33 -8.66 -12.99
C ALA A 154 -0.40 -10.16 -13.31
N THR A 155 -0.18 -11.03 -12.32
CA THR A 155 -0.27 -12.48 -12.44
C THR A 155 -1.71 -13.02 -12.30
N MET A 156 -2.70 -12.18 -12.02
CA MET A 156 -4.10 -12.57 -11.98
C MET A 156 -4.55 -13.17 -13.33
N PRO A 157 -5.29 -14.30 -13.33
CA PRO A 157 -5.86 -14.84 -14.56
C PRO A 157 -7.01 -13.96 -15.07
N SER A 158 -7.29 -14.05 -16.37
CA SER A 158 -8.29 -13.20 -17.04
C SER A 158 -9.68 -13.26 -16.40
N TYR A 159 -10.10 -14.42 -15.97
CA TYR A 159 -11.40 -14.60 -15.30
C TYR A 159 -11.48 -13.93 -13.92
N ALA A 160 -10.36 -13.55 -13.32
CA ALA A 160 -10.32 -12.82 -12.05
C ALA A 160 -10.20 -11.29 -12.25
N TYR A 161 -9.49 -10.85 -13.29
CA TYR A 161 -9.32 -9.42 -13.52
C TYR A 161 -10.37 -8.78 -14.43
N MET A 162 -11.06 -9.56 -15.28
CA MET A 162 -12.07 -9.01 -16.18
C MET A 162 -13.34 -8.62 -15.43
N TYR A 163 -13.90 -7.48 -15.76
CA TYR A 163 -15.26 -7.16 -15.39
C TYR A 163 -16.23 -7.79 -16.41
N ALA A 164 -17.40 -8.20 -15.97
CA ALA A 164 -18.46 -8.72 -16.84
C ALA A 164 -19.17 -7.56 -17.59
N LEU A 165 -18.41 -6.86 -18.40
CA LEU A 165 -18.81 -5.74 -19.25
C LEU A 165 -18.58 -6.11 -20.71
N PRO A 166 -19.14 -5.33 -21.70
CA PRO A 166 -18.82 -5.53 -23.10
C PRO A 166 -17.29 -5.61 -23.31
N TYR A 167 -16.84 -6.70 -23.95
CA TYR A 167 -15.40 -7.03 -24.07
C TYR A 167 -14.59 -5.91 -24.76
N GLU A 168 -15.22 -5.19 -25.68
CA GLU A 168 -14.64 -4.05 -26.37
C GLU A 168 -14.17 -2.92 -25.43
N LEU A 169 -14.78 -2.80 -24.23
CA LEU A 169 -14.36 -1.80 -23.24
C LEU A 169 -12.99 -2.16 -22.65
N TYR A 170 -12.71 -3.44 -22.50
CA TYR A 170 -11.36 -3.90 -22.14
C TYR A 170 -10.39 -3.65 -23.30
N GLU A 171 -10.70 -4.11 -24.50
CA GLU A 171 -9.80 -3.98 -25.66
C GLU A 171 -9.42 -2.53 -25.96
N LYS A 172 -10.40 -1.63 -25.91
CA LYS A 172 -10.20 -0.24 -26.30
C LYS A 172 -9.69 0.66 -25.17
N TYR A 173 -10.16 0.41 -23.94
CA TYR A 173 -9.92 1.31 -22.81
C TYR A 173 -9.19 0.63 -21.65
N GLN A 174 -8.87 -0.65 -21.76
CA GLN A 174 -8.21 -1.45 -20.74
C GLN A 174 -8.94 -1.43 -19.38
N ILE A 175 -10.28 -1.43 -19.44
CA ILE A 175 -11.15 -1.47 -18.25
C ILE A 175 -11.12 -2.88 -17.67
N ARG A 176 -10.34 -3.03 -16.60
CA ARG A 176 -10.15 -4.27 -15.85
C ARG A 176 -9.76 -3.97 -14.41
N ARG A 177 -9.77 -5.00 -13.57
CA ARG A 177 -9.14 -4.97 -12.24
C ARG A 177 -7.62 -4.93 -12.38
N TYR A 178 -6.95 -3.98 -11.71
CA TYR A 178 -5.50 -3.93 -11.59
C TYR A 178 -5.04 -4.31 -10.19
N GLY A 179 -5.74 -3.84 -9.15
CA GLY A 179 -5.32 -3.99 -7.77
C GLY A 179 -4.19 -3.03 -7.39
N PHE A 180 -4.01 -2.84 -6.10
CA PHE A 180 -3.01 -1.90 -5.55
C PHE A 180 -2.41 -2.47 -4.27
N HIS A 181 -1.50 -1.72 -3.62
CA HIS A 181 -0.69 -2.18 -2.49
C HIS A 181 0.13 -3.45 -2.81
N GLY A 182 0.40 -3.69 -4.08
CA GLY A 182 1.10 -4.90 -4.53
C GLY A 182 2.47 -5.07 -3.88
N THR A 183 3.19 -3.97 -3.69
CA THR A 183 4.49 -3.96 -3.00
C THR A 183 4.36 -4.45 -1.56
N SER A 184 3.32 -4.01 -0.83
CA SER A 184 3.04 -4.46 0.53
C SER A 184 2.65 -5.93 0.56
N HIS A 185 1.68 -6.36 -0.28
CA HIS A 185 1.24 -7.76 -0.35
C HIS A 185 2.40 -8.71 -0.69
N HIS A 186 3.27 -8.31 -1.61
CA HIS A 186 4.44 -9.09 -1.99
C HIS A 186 5.44 -9.22 -0.83
N TYR A 187 5.78 -8.11 -0.19
CA TYR A 187 6.68 -8.08 0.95
C TYR A 187 6.22 -9.01 2.08
N VAL A 188 4.99 -8.83 2.57
CA VAL A 188 4.49 -9.60 3.71
C VAL A 188 4.29 -11.08 3.38
N ALA A 189 4.00 -11.42 2.12
CA ALA A 189 3.90 -12.82 1.68
C ALA A 189 5.27 -13.51 1.71
N LYS A 190 6.34 -12.83 1.28
CA LYS A 190 7.72 -13.35 1.36
C LYS A 190 8.16 -13.54 2.81
N GLU A 191 7.90 -12.54 3.66
CA GLU A 191 8.23 -12.62 5.09
C GLU A 191 7.44 -13.74 5.80
N ALA A 192 6.16 -13.93 5.45
CA ALA A 192 5.34 -15.02 5.97
C ALA A 192 5.87 -16.39 5.56
N ALA A 193 6.16 -16.60 4.29
CA ALA A 193 6.71 -17.85 3.77
C ALA A 193 8.04 -18.21 4.46
N LYS A 194 8.93 -17.22 4.58
CA LYS A 194 10.21 -17.35 5.29
C LYS A 194 10.00 -17.73 6.78
N PHE A 195 9.09 -17.04 7.46
CA PHE A 195 8.77 -17.30 8.87
C PHE A 195 8.23 -18.71 9.09
N LEU A 196 7.38 -19.18 8.18
CA LEU A 196 6.78 -20.53 8.24
C LEU A 196 7.69 -21.61 7.64
N ASN A 197 8.92 -21.25 7.22
CA ASN A 197 9.88 -22.15 6.58
C ASN A 197 9.27 -22.92 5.39
N THR A 198 8.47 -22.21 4.58
CA THR A 198 7.82 -22.71 3.36
C THR A 198 8.48 -22.06 2.14
N ALA A 199 8.73 -22.83 1.08
CA ALA A 199 9.20 -22.26 -0.18
C ALA A 199 8.16 -21.28 -0.72
N TYR A 200 8.62 -20.10 -1.16
CA TYR A 200 7.70 -19.03 -1.59
C TYR A 200 6.80 -19.47 -2.75
N GLU A 201 7.34 -20.29 -3.66
CA GLU A 201 6.66 -20.85 -4.83
C GLU A 201 5.62 -21.93 -4.49
N GLU A 202 5.54 -22.33 -3.21
CA GLU A 202 4.53 -23.28 -2.69
C GLU A 202 3.56 -22.62 -1.71
N PHE A 203 3.82 -21.36 -1.32
CA PHE A 203 3.10 -20.64 -0.29
C PHE A 203 1.78 -20.06 -0.79
N ASN A 204 0.70 -20.33 -0.06
CA ASN A 204 -0.64 -19.79 -0.33
C ASN A 204 -1.12 -18.96 0.85
N ALA A 205 -1.54 -17.73 0.61
CA ALA A 205 -1.97 -16.84 1.68
C ALA A 205 -3.10 -15.89 1.26
N ILE A 206 -3.81 -15.39 2.26
CA ILE A 206 -4.67 -14.22 2.13
C ILE A 206 -3.99 -13.08 2.86
N SER A 207 -3.57 -12.06 2.13
CA SER A 207 -2.93 -10.88 2.70
C SER A 207 -3.93 -9.75 2.83
N LEU A 208 -4.01 -9.15 4.01
CA LEU A 208 -4.93 -8.08 4.39
C LEU A 208 -4.10 -6.84 4.74
N HIS A 209 -3.93 -5.94 3.77
CA HIS A 209 -3.34 -4.62 4.00
C HIS A 209 -4.45 -3.68 4.48
N LEU A 210 -4.48 -3.38 5.77
CA LEU A 210 -5.53 -2.60 6.41
C LEU A 210 -4.96 -1.28 6.94
N GLY A 211 -5.32 -0.19 6.30
CA GLY A 211 -4.94 1.17 6.67
C GLY A 211 -6.05 2.16 6.36
N ASN A 212 -5.71 3.43 6.12
CA ASN A 212 -6.69 4.39 5.58
C ASN A 212 -7.16 3.99 4.17
N GLY A 213 -6.25 3.46 3.33
CA GLY A 213 -6.57 2.59 2.21
C GLY A 213 -6.46 1.13 2.65
N SER A 214 -7.36 0.26 2.20
CA SER A 214 -7.37 -1.15 2.59
C SER A 214 -7.63 -2.04 1.39
N SER A 215 -6.88 -3.16 1.32
CA SER A 215 -7.08 -4.19 0.31
C SER A 215 -6.81 -5.58 0.86
N ALA A 216 -7.42 -6.58 0.23
CA ALA A 216 -7.13 -7.97 0.42
C ALA A 216 -6.53 -8.54 -0.88
N ALA A 217 -5.63 -9.51 -0.78
CA ALA A 217 -5.08 -10.24 -1.93
C ALA A 217 -5.08 -11.74 -1.65
N ALA A 218 -5.51 -12.52 -2.66
CA ALA A 218 -5.38 -13.96 -2.70
C ALA A 218 -4.06 -14.31 -3.38
N ILE A 219 -3.20 -15.01 -2.66
CA ILE A 219 -1.85 -15.37 -3.11
C ILE A 219 -1.76 -16.88 -3.22
N GLN A 220 -1.49 -17.39 -4.41
CA GLN A 220 -1.30 -18.81 -4.69
C GLN A 220 0.10 -19.04 -5.24
N LYS A 221 0.86 -19.91 -4.58
CA LYS A 221 2.24 -20.22 -4.98
C LYS A 221 3.10 -18.98 -5.19
N GLY A 222 3.01 -18.04 -4.25
CA GLY A 222 3.73 -16.77 -4.27
C GLY A 222 3.24 -15.74 -5.29
N LYS A 223 2.15 -16.01 -6.03
CA LYS A 223 1.60 -15.12 -7.06
C LYS A 223 0.22 -14.60 -6.66
N SER A 224 -0.07 -13.34 -6.93
CA SER A 224 -1.41 -12.81 -6.78
C SER A 224 -2.35 -13.42 -7.82
N VAL A 225 -3.45 -14.01 -7.36
CA VAL A 225 -4.48 -14.61 -8.23
C VAL A 225 -5.81 -13.88 -8.16
N ASP A 226 -6.00 -13.04 -7.13
CA ASP A 226 -7.12 -12.12 -6.98
C ASP A 226 -6.77 -11.01 -6.00
N THR A 227 -7.47 -9.87 -6.09
CA THR A 227 -7.34 -8.76 -5.13
C THR A 227 -8.62 -7.94 -5.06
N SER A 228 -8.86 -7.29 -3.93
CA SER A 228 -10.11 -6.59 -3.68
C SER A 228 -10.24 -5.21 -4.35
N MET A 229 -9.14 -4.49 -4.54
CA MET A 229 -9.17 -3.24 -5.28
C MET A 229 -9.30 -3.50 -6.79
N GLY A 230 -10.00 -2.61 -7.49
CA GLY A 230 -10.39 -2.80 -8.88
C GLY A 230 -9.55 -2.04 -9.90
N LEU A 231 -10.25 -1.39 -10.84
CA LEU A 231 -9.67 -0.44 -11.79
C LEU A 231 -8.98 0.70 -11.07
N THR A 232 -9.57 1.14 -9.96
CA THR A 232 -9.06 2.18 -9.05
C THR A 232 -9.00 1.64 -7.62
N PRO A 233 -8.34 2.35 -6.69
CA PRO A 233 -8.30 1.94 -5.27
C PRO A 233 -9.63 2.19 -4.52
N LEU A 234 -10.78 2.21 -5.19
CA LEU A 234 -12.09 2.46 -4.58
C LEU A 234 -12.84 1.19 -4.23
N GLU A 235 -12.82 0.19 -5.14
CA GLU A 235 -13.51 -1.11 -4.99
C GLU A 235 -12.94 -1.92 -3.83
N GLY A 236 -13.74 -2.81 -3.25
CA GLY A 236 -13.31 -3.82 -2.29
C GLY A 236 -13.70 -3.52 -0.86
N LEU A 237 -12.72 -3.50 0.04
CA LEU A 237 -12.92 -3.32 1.48
C LEU A 237 -13.44 -1.92 1.82
N ILE A 238 -14.14 -1.82 2.95
CA ILE A 238 -14.48 -0.52 3.54
C ILE A 238 -13.18 0.11 4.06
N MET A 239 -12.94 1.37 3.73
CA MET A 239 -11.71 2.07 4.05
C MET A 239 -11.98 3.27 4.97
N GLY A 240 -10.96 4.03 5.32
CA GLY A 240 -11.14 5.21 6.16
C GLY A 240 -12.14 6.22 5.59
N THR A 241 -12.02 6.53 4.29
CA THR A 241 -12.87 7.52 3.59
C THR A 241 -13.50 7.03 2.30
N ARG A 242 -13.17 5.81 1.84
CA ARG A 242 -13.68 5.20 0.60
C ARG A 242 -14.73 4.14 0.92
N CYS A 243 -15.76 4.07 0.09
CA CYS A 243 -16.92 3.20 0.33
C CYS A 243 -16.62 1.69 0.19
N GLY A 244 -15.63 1.29 -0.62
CA GLY A 244 -15.48 -0.11 -1.06
C GLY A 244 -16.60 -0.52 -2.01
N ASP A 245 -16.94 -1.82 -2.00
CA ASP A 245 -17.99 -2.37 -2.88
C ASP A 245 -19.36 -1.75 -2.61
N ILE A 246 -19.99 -1.28 -3.69
CA ILE A 246 -21.39 -0.84 -3.72
C ILE A 246 -22.05 -1.34 -5.00
N ASP A 247 -23.37 -1.33 -5.05
CA ASP A 247 -24.13 -1.48 -6.28
C ASP A 247 -23.83 -0.27 -7.19
N PRO A 248 -23.42 -0.46 -8.46
CA PRO A 248 -23.15 0.64 -9.40
C PRO A 248 -24.30 1.64 -9.56
N THR A 249 -25.56 1.17 -9.46
CA THR A 249 -26.75 2.05 -9.55
C THR A 249 -26.87 3.03 -8.40
N VAL A 250 -26.20 2.78 -7.27
CA VAL A 250 -26.12 3.75 -6.15
C VAL A 250 -25.52 5.08 -6.59
N VAL A 251 -24.60 5.07 -7.57
CA VAL A 251 -23.98 6.29 -8.10
C VAL A 251 -25.03 7.19 -8.75
N GLU A 252 -25.85 6.62 -9.65
CA GLU A 252 -26.94 7.32 -10.30
C GLU A 252 -28.02 7.77 -9.30
N TYR A 253 -28.38 6.89 -8.38
CA TYR A 253 -29.39 7.19 -7.38
C TYR A 253 -29.01 8.38 -6.47
N ILE A 254 -27.74 8.44 -6.01
CA ILE A 254 -27.23 9.58 -5.23
C ILE A 254 -27.28 10.85 -6.10
N ALA A 255 -26.83 10.79 -7.37
CA ALA A 255 -26.84 11.93 -8.26
C ALA A 255 -28.25 12.54 -8.40
N GLN A 256 -29.25 11.69 -8.58
CA GLN A 256 -30.65 12.10 -8.71
C GLN A 256 -31.23 12.62 -7.41
N CYS A 257 -31.15 11.84 -6.31
CA CYS A 257 -31.78 12.19 -5.02
C CYS A 257 -31.15 13.41 -4.35
N ALA A 258 -29.83 13.58 -4.49
CA ALA A 258 -29.10 14.68 -3.87
C ALA A 258 -28.82 15.84 -4.83
N ASN A 259 -29.29 15.76 -6.08
CA ASN A 259 -29.06 16.74 -7.15
C ASN A 259 -27.55 17.08 -7.31
N LYS A 260 -26.71 16.03 -7.45
CA LYS A 260 -25.25 16.13 -7.54
C LYS A 260 -24.75 15.70 -8.91
N SER A 261 -23.67 16.33 -9.35
CA SER A 261 -22.94 15.89 -10.52
C SER A 261 -22.22 14.55 -10.26
N LEU A 262 -21.86 13.83 -11.34
CA LEU A 262 -21.06 12.60 -11.22
C LEU A 262 -19.75 12.84 -10.47
N GLU A 263 -19.09 13.97 -10.70
CA GLU A 263 -17.85 14.35 -10.02
C GLU A 263 -18.06 14.48 -8.49
N GLU A 264 -19.14 15.16 -8.08
CA GLU A 264 -19.48 15.30 -6.66
C GLU A 264 -19.81 13.94 -6.02
N VAL A 265 -20.53 13.07 -6.72
CA VAL A 265 -20.78 11.71 -6.23
C VAL A 265 -19.49 10.93 -6.09
N MET A 266 -18.61 10.96 -7.07
CA MET A 266 -17.30 10.31 -6.99
C MET A 266 -16.43 10.87 -5.86
N LYS A 267 -16.53 12.17 -5.56
CA LYS A 267 -15.90 12.78 -4.39
C LYS A 267 -16.45 12.21 -3.08
N ILE A 268 -17.77 12.06 -2.96
CA ILE A 268 -18.40 11.42 -1.78
C ILE A 268 -17.85 10.01 -1.60
N LEU A 269 -17.84 9.19 -2.66
CA LEU A 269 -17.41 7.80 -2.58
C LEU A 269 -15.94 7.64 -2.18
N ASN A 270 -15.07 8.57 -2.58
CA ASN A 270 -13.63 8.52 -2.33
C ASN A 270 -13.20 9.21 -1.01
N HIS A 271 -13.89 10.27 -0.56
CA HIS A 271 -13.39 11.15 0.50
C HIS A 271 -14.34 11.36 1.68
N GLU A 272 -15.62 11.01 1.50
CA GLU A 272 -16.66 11.28 2.49
C GLU A 272 -17.44 10.02 2.92
N SER A 273 -16.97 8.85 2.45
CA SER A 273 -17.57 7.53 2.71
C SER A 273 -16.72 6.70 3.68
N GLY A 274 -16.86 5.39 3.64
CA GLY A 274 -16.13 4.47 4.50
C GLY A 274 -16.44 4.67 5.97
N LEU A 275 -15.44 4.44 6.84
CA LEU A 275 -15.61 4.64 8.29
C LEU A 275 -16.06 6.06 8.60
N LYS A 276 -15.42 7.06 7.97
CA LYS A 276 -15.79 8.47 8.13
C LYS A 276 -17.23 8.75 7.74
N GLY A 277 -17.71 8.19 6.63
CA GLY A 277 -19.09 8.39 6.19
C GLY A 277 -20.13 7.77 7.12
N ILE A 278 -19.81 6.64 7.77
CA ILE A 278 -20.73 5.92 8.65
C ILE A 278 -20.75 6.56 10.05
N CYS A 279 -19.60 6.90 10.62
CA CYS A 279 -19.52 7.36 12.02
C CYS A 279 -18.85 8.73 12.20
N GLY A 280 -18.51 9.45 11.14
CA GLY A 280 -17.90 10.78 11.19
C GLY A 280 -16.41 10.80 11.54
N ASP A 281 -15.76 9.64 11.65
CA ASP A 281 -14.35 9.50 12.00
C ASP A 281 -13.72 8.34 11.21
N ASN A 282 -12.42 8.44 10.92
CA ASN A 282 -11.64 7.38 10.28
C ASN A 282 -10.41 6.94 11.10
N ASP A 283 -10.21 7.50 12.29
CA ASP A 283 -9.20 7.01 13.24
C ASP A 283 -9.77 5.86 14.06
N ALA A 284 -9.21 4.66 13.88
CA ALA A 284 -9.67 3.45 14.55
C ALA A 284 -9.66 3.58 16.10
N ARG A 285 -8.72 4.34 16.66
CA ARG A 285 -8.63 4.56 18.12
C ARG A 285 -9.82 5.34 18.63
N ASN A 286 -10.22 6.38 17.90
CA ASN A 286 -11.40 7.16 18.24
C ASN A 286 -12.68 6.34 18.08
N ILE A 287 -12.78 5.57 16.99
CA ILE A 287 -13.93 4.68 16.73
C ILE A 287 -14.07 3.63 17.84
N GLU A 288 -12.95 3.02 18.26
CA GLU A 288 -12.93 2.06 19.38
C GLU A 288 -13.43 2.71 20.68
N ALA A 289 -12.84 3.84 21.07
CA ALA A 289 -13.21 4.54 22.30
C ALA A 289 -14.69 4.99 22.30
N ARG A 290 -15.23 5.35 21.12
CA ARG A 290 -16.66 5.70 20.98
C ARG A 290 -17.55 4.46 21.05
N LYS A 291 -17.14 3.35 20.43
CA LYS A 291 -17.84 2.06 20.48
C LYS A 291 -17.96 1.57 21.92
N GLU A 292 -16.89 1.63 22.71
CA GLU A 292 -16.88 1.25 24.14
C GLU A 292 -17.83 2.12 24.98
N LYS A 293 -18.02 3.39 24.60
CA LYS A 293 -18.99 4.30 25.22
C LYS A 293 -20.42 4.12 24.73
N GLY A 294 -20.68 3.12 23.88
CA GLY A 294 -22.01 2.79 23.39
C GLY A 294 -22.48 3.58 22.17
N ASP A 295 -21.58 4.25 21.44
CA ASP A 295 -21.89 4.94 20.19
C ASP A 295 -22.32 3.92 19.12
N LYS A 296 -23.57 3.99 18.70
CA LYS A 296 -24.16 3.04 17.74
C LYS A 296 -23.54 3.12 16.33
N GLN A 297 -23.18 4.33 15.88
CA GLN A 297 -22.58 4.51 14.55
C GLN A 297 -21.13 4.02 14.53
N ALA A 298 -20.36 4.27 15.58
CA ALA A 298 -19.00 3.74 15.72
C ALA A 298 -19.01 2.20 15.77
N LYS A 299 -19.95 1.60 16.51
CA LYS A 299 -20.15 0.15 16.55
C LYS A 299 -20.51 -0.40 15.17
N LEU A 300 -21.45 0.22 14.47
CA LEU A 300 -21.87 -0.18 13.13
C LEU A 300 -20.70 -0.11 12.12
N ALA A 301 -19.94 0.98 12.13
CA ALA A 301 -18.80 1.16 11.25
C ALA A 301 -17.75 0.07 11.45
N PHE A 302 -17.43 -0.27 12.69
CA PHE A 302 -16.53 -1.35 13.05
C PHE A 302 -17.04 -2.72 12.57
N GLU A 303 -18.31 -3.06 12.87
CA GLU A 303 -18.94 -4.33 12.48
C GLU A 303 -19.00 -4.49 10.96
N MET A 304 -19.35 -3.43 10.23
CA MET A 304 -19.37 -3.44 8.76
C MET A 304 -17.97 -3.68 8.18
N CYS A 305 -16.94 -3.05 8.75
CA CYS A 305 -15.55 -3.22 8.33
C CYS A 305 -15.11 -4.68 8.53
N ALA A 306 -15.27 -5.23 9.72
CA ALA A 306 -14.91 -6.62 10.02
C ALA A 306 -15.70 -7.61 9.15
N TYR A 307 -16.98 -7.40 8.96
CA TYR A 307 -17.82 -8.25 8.11
C TYR A 307 -17.38 -8.25 6.64
N ARG A 308 -17.04 -7.08 6.08
CA ARG A 308 -16.54 -6.97 4.72
C ARG A 308 -15.22 -7.74 4.54
N ILE A 309 -14.31 -7.65 5.50
CA ILE A 309 -13.05 -8.40 5.49
C ILE A 309 -13.31 -9.90 5.54
N LYS A 310 -14.21 -10.37 6.43
CA LYS A 310 -14.61 -11.79 6.52
C LYS A 310 -15.15 -12.32 5.20
N LYS A 311 -15.97 -11.55 4.49
CA LYS A 311 -16.51 -11.95 3.18
C LYS A 311 -15.39 -12.18 2.16
N HIS A 312 -14.38 -11.30 2.12
CA HIS A 312 -13.24 -11.46 1.22
C HIS A 312 -12.36 -12.66 1.62
N ILE A 313 -12.14 -12.89 2.93
CA ILE A 313 -11.46 -14.11 3.39
C ILE A 313 -12.19 -15.35 2.90
N GLY A 314 -13.50 -15.43 3.09
CA GLY A 314 -14.30 -16.58 2.65
C GLY A 314 -14.22 -16.80 1.14
N ALA A 315 -14.36 -15.74 0.34
CA ALA A 315 -14.25 -15.81 -1.12
C ALA A 315 -12.85 -16.30 -1.54
N TYR A 316 -11.79 -15.77 -0.93
CA TYR A 316 -10.42 -16.13 -1.28
C TYR A 316 -10.01 -17.51 -0.77
N MET A 317 -10.54 -17.97 0.36
CA MET A 317 -10.37 -19.36 0.78
C MET A 317 -10.91 -20.36 -0.25
N VAL A 318 -12.07 -20.05 -0.83
CA VAL A 318 -12.65 -20.89 -1.90
C VAL A 318 -11.82 -20.79 -3.19
N ALA A 319 -11.39 -19.61 -3.58
CA ALA A 319 -10.58 -19.39 -4.78
C ALA A 319 -9.22 -20.08 -4.70
N LEU A 320 -8.59 -20.09 -3.52
CA LEU A 320 -7.28 -20.70 -3.29
C LEU A 320 -7.34 -22.20 -3.02
N GLY A 321 -8.45 -22.73 -2.46
CA GLY A 321 -8.59 -24.11 -2.01
C GLY A 321 -7.76 -24.44 -0.77
N ARG A 322 -6.43 -24.21 -0.81
CA ARG A 322 -5.53 -24.32 0.35
C ARG A 322 -5.01 -22.95 0.74
N VAL A 323 -5.08 -22.62 2.02
CA VAL A 323 -4.52 -21.41 2.61
C VAL A 323 -3.58 -21.80 3.76
N ASP A 324 -2.33 -21.35 3.70
CA ASP A 324 -1.33 -21.62 4.73
C ASP A 324 -1.39 -20.52 5.82
N ALA A 325 -1.66 -19.26 5.41
CA ALA A 325 -1.76 -18.15 6.34
C ALA A 325 -2.74 -17.05 5.92
N ILE A 326 -3.31 -16.37 6.94
CA ILE A 326 -3.94 -15.06 6.82
C ILE A 326 -2.98 -14.05 7.43
N ILE A 327 -2.64 -13.00 6.68
CA ILE A 327 -1.63 -12.02 7.06
C ILE A 327 -2.33 -10.67 7.29
N PHE A 328 -2.23 -10.15 8.51
CA PHE A 328 -2.66 -8.80 8.87
C PHE A 328 -1.48 -7.85 8.82
N THR A 329 -1.61 -6.79 8.02
CA THR A 329 -0.59 -5.75 7.84
C THR A 329 -1.22 -4.37 7.62
N GLY A 330 -0.41 -3.35 7.53
CA GLY A 330 -0.86 -1.96 7.49
C GLY A 330 -1.33 -1.45 8.86
N GLY A 331 -1.52 -0.16 8.98
CA GLY A 331 -1.72 0.49 10.29
C GLY A 331 -2.81 -0.13 11.16
N LEU A 332 -3.97 -0.46 10.59
CA LEU A 332 -5.08 -1.12 11.31
C LEU A 332 -4.78 -2.62 11.53
N GLY A 333 -4.28 -3.31 10.50
CA GLY A 333 -3.94 -4.73 10.60
C GLY A 333 -2.88 -5.03 11.64
N GLU A 334 -1.89 -4.15 11.77
CA GLU A 334 -0.78 -4.29 12.70
C GLU A 334 -1.16 -3.92 14.15
N ASN A 335 -1.95 -2.84 14.33
CA ASN A 335 -2.10 -2.21 15.64
C ASN A 335 -3.49 -2.35 16.27
N TYR A 336 -4.49 -2.87 15.53
CA TYR A 336 -5.86 -2.93 16.02
C TYR A 336 -6.30 -4.37 16.32
N SER A 337 -5.99 -4.85 17.54
CA SER A 337 -6.25 -6.23 17.99
C SER A 337 -7.73 -6.60 17.94
N ALA A 338 -8.63 -5.69 18.32
CA ALA A 338 -10.07 -5.92 18.29
C ALA A 338 -10.61 -6.18 16.87
N LEU A 339 -10.04 -5.51 15.85
CA LEU A 339 -10.41 -5.78 14.47
C LEU A 339 -9.97 -7.18 14.03
N ARG A 340 -8.74 -7.58 14.34
CA ARG A 340 -8.25 -8.93 14.04
C ARG A 340 -9.09 -10.01 14.74
N GLU A 341 -9.43 -9.80 16.01
CA GLU A 341 -10.31 -10.69 16.78
C GLU A 341 -11.68 -10.81 16.10
N SER A 342 -12.33 -9.68 15.81
CA SER A 342 -13.65 -9.67 15.17
C SER A 342 -13.62 -10.29 13.76
N VAL A 343 -12.55 -10.15 13.02
CA VAL A 343 -12.36 -10.76 11.70
C VAL A 343 -12.18 -12.26 11.80
N CYS A 344 -11.47 -12.78 12.81
CA CYS A 344 -11.21 -14.20 12.97
C CYS A 344 -12.33 -14.96 13.70
N GLU A 345 -13.16 -14.28 14.50
CA GLU A 345 -14.26 -14.87 15.26
C GLU A 345 -15.24 -15.62 14.34
N GLY A 346 -15.55 -16.88 14.70
CA GLY A 346 -16.45 -17.74 13.95
C GLY A 346 -15.85 -18.36 12.67
N LEU A 347 -14.53 -18.28 12.48
CA LEU A 347 -13.82 -18.91 11.36
C LEU A 347 -13.06 -20.18 11.76
N GLU A 348 -13.27 -20.69 12.96
CA GLU A 348 -12.57 -21.87 13.52
C GLU A 348 -12.82 -23.11 12.67
N ASN A 349 -14.04 -23.30 12.15
CA ASN A 349 -14.38 -24.40 11.24
C ASN A 349 -13.62 -24.35 9.90
N LEU A 350 -13.10 -23.19 9.53
CA LEU A 350 -12.22 -23.02 8.38
C LEU A 350 -10.73 -23.21 8.74
N GLY A 351 -10.45 -23.59 9.98
CA GLY A 351 -9.10 -23.80 10.49
C GLY A 351 -8.38 -22.53 10.92
N ILE A 352 -9.09 -21.40 10.98
CA ILE A 352 -8.58 -20.09 11.40
C ILE A 352 -8.96 -19.88 12.87
N ALA A 353 -8.00 -19.98 13.77
CA ALA A 353 -8.24 -19.80 15.19
C ALA A 353 -7.19 -18.83 15.79
N LEU A 354 -7.67 -17.71 16.32
CA LEU A 354 -6.83 -16.66 16.91
C LEU A 354 -6.54 -16.95 18.38
N HIS A 355 -5.28 -16.81 18.80
CA HIS A 355 -4.88 -16.86 20.22
C HIS A 355 -5.02 -15.46 20.84
N LYS A 356 -6.13 -15.23 21.55
CA LYS A 356 -6.49 -13.92 22.08
C LYS A 356 -5.40 -13.26 22.94
N PRO A 357 -4.73 -13.94 23.90
CA PRO A 357 -3.68 -13.32 24.71
C PRO A 357 -2.51 -12.79 23.87
N THR A 358 -2.08 -13.52 22.84
CA THR A 358 -1.02 -13.07 21.93
C THR A 358 -1.51 -11.95 21.02
N ASN A 359 -2.77 -11.99 20.58
CA ASN A 359 -3.36 -10.92 19.76
C ASN A 359 -3.46 -9.59 20.52
N ASP A 360 -3.81 -9.63 21.80
CA ASP A 360 -3.96 -8.43 22.63
C ASP A 360 -2.59 -7.80 22.96
N ASN A 361 -1.54 -8.61 23.11
CA ASN A 361 -0.18 -8.17 23.42
C ASN A 361 0.85 -8.83 22.48
N PRO A 362 0.85 -8.47 21.19
CA PRO A 362 1.65 -9.21 20.21
C PRO A 362 3.17 -8.87 20.23
N GLY A 363 3.61 -7.93 21.08
CA GLY A 363 5.00 -7.46 21.05
C GLY A 363 5.33 -6.70 19.75
N ASN A 364 6.61 -6.74 19.34
CA ASN A 364 7.09 -6.07 18.14
C ASN A 364 7.35 -7.04 16.97
N GLY A 365 7.37 -6.55 15.74
CA GLY A 365 7.76 -7.32 14.55
C GLY A 365 6.71 -8.33 14.09
N LEU A 366 7.16 -9.35 13.37
CA LEU A 366 6.34 -10.44 12.87
C LEU A 366 5.96 -11.38 14.02
N VAL A 367 4.68 -11.71 14.14
CA VAL A 367 4.15 -12.56 15.22
C VAL A 367 3.09 -13.52 14.68
N ASP A 368 3.19 -14.79 15.10
CA ASP A 368 2.12 -15.79 14.94
C ASP A 368 1.07 -15.57 16.02
N LEU A 369 -0.13 -15.21 15.61
CA LEU A 369 -1.30 -14.97 16.47
C LEU A 369 -2.23 -16.16 16.56
N SER A 370 -1.86 -17.31 15.99
CA SER A 370 -2.72 -18.48 15.89
C SER A 370 -2.80 -19.24 17.22
N GLN A 371 -3.92 -19.96 17.41
CA GLN A 371 -3.93 -21.08 18.35
C GLN A 371 -2.93 -22.15 17.89
N PRO A 372 -2.34 -22.93 18.82
CA PRO A 372 -1.32 -23.94 18.48
C PRO A 372 -1.79 -24.98 17.44
N ASP A 373 -3.06 -25.34 17.48
CA ASP A 373 -3.71 -26.34 16.62
C ASP A 373 -4.39 -25.75 15.35
N ALA A 374 -4.29 -24.44 15.13
CA ALA A 374 -4.85 -23.79 13.97
C ALA A 374 -4.19 -24.31 12.69
N LYS A 375 -5.03 -24.74 11.72
CA LYS A 375 -4.58 -25.25 10.42
C LYS A 375 -4.10 -24.13 9.50
N VAL A 376 -4.73 -22.97 9.60
CA VAL A 376 -4.38 -21.75 8.86
C VAL A 376 -3.73 -20.80 9.85
N LYS A 377 -2.51 -20.37 9.60
CA LYS A 377 -1.80 -19.43 10.48
C LYS A 377 -2.40 -18.03 10.38
N VAL A 378 -2.49 -17.34 11.49
CA VAL A 378 -2.90 -15.92 11.55
C VAL A 378 -1.64 -15.14 11.94
N LEU A 379 -1.11 -14.37 11.00
CA LEU A 379 0.13 -13.65 11.19
C LEU A 379 -0.10 -12.15 11.24
N ARG A 380 0.58 -11.45 12.15
CA ARG A 380 0.75 -10.01 12.08
C ARG A 380 2.15 -9.71 11.55
N ILE A 381 2.24 -9.03 10.42
CA ILE A 381 3.51 -8.70 9.78
C ILE A 381 3.55 -7.20 9.48
N PRO A 382 4.43 -6.44 10.11
CA PRO A 382 4.66 -5.04 9.73
C PRO A 382 5.14 -4.96 8.28
N THR A 383 4.44 -4.16 7.47
CA THR A 383 4.87 -3.94 6.09
C THR A 383 6.05 -2.98 6.02
N ASP A 384 6.95 -3.20 5.08
CA ASP A 384 8.00 -2.25 4.68
C ASP A 384 8.06 -2.15 3.15
N GLU A 385 7.15 -1.34 2.59
CA GLU A 385 7.06 -1.12 1.15
C GLU A 385 8.33 -0.50 0.59
N GLU A 386 8.97 0.39 1.34
CA GLU A 386 10.21 1.03 0.91
C GLU A 386 11.36 0.01 0.83
N LEU A 387 11.43 -0.94 1.78
CA LEU A 387 12.43 -2.01 1.71
C LEU A 387 12.17 -2.93 0.51
N GLU A 388 10.92 -3.27 0.24
CA GLU A 388 10.57 -4.08 -0.94
C GLU A 388 10.96 -3.38 -2.24
N ILE A 389 10.70 -2.08 -2.36
CA ILE A 389 11.12 -1.27 -3.52
C ILE A 389 12.65 -1.27 -3.64
N ALA A 390 13.37 -1.12 -2.54
CA ALA A 390 14.83 -1.14 -2.54
C ALA A 390 15.39 -2.50 -2.96
N LEU A 391 14.79 -3.61 -2.51
CA LEU A 391 15.17 -4.98 -2.90
C LEU A 391 14.96 -5.20 -4.40
N GLN A 392 13.80 -4.81 -4.93
CA GLN A 392 13.50 -4.92 -6.35
C GLN A 392 14.40 -4.01 -7.21
N ALA A 393 14.71 -2.81 -6.75
CA ALA A 393 15.65 -1.92 -7.42
C ALA A 393 17.07 -2.52 -7.44
N LYS A 394 17.52 -3.12 -6.33
CA LYS A 394 18.80 -3.82 -6.23
C LYS A 394 18.93 -4.91 -7.28
N GLU A 395 17.90 -5.77 -7.42
CA GLU A 395 17.89 -6.86 -8.40
C GLU A 395 18.08 -6.36 -9.84
N ILE A 396 17.48 -5.22 -10.19
CA ILE A 396 17.65 -4.60 -11.53
C ILE A 396 19.06 -4.06 -11.69
N VAL A 397 19.58 -3.34 -10.70
CA VAL A 397 20.93 -2.72 -10.79
C VAL A 397 22.03 -3.78 -10.83
N GLU A 398 21.89 -4.89 -10.12
CA GLU A 398 22.86 -6.00 -10.16
C GLU A 398 22.92 -6.69 -11.52
N LYS A 399 21.83 -6.67 -12.29
CA LYS A 399 21.78 -7.20 -13.66
C LYS A 399 22.39 -6.24 -14.70
N LEU A 400 22.64 -4.97 -14.35
CA LEU A 400 23.27 -3.98 -15.21
C LEU A 400 24.81 -4.02 -15.13
N LYS A 401 25.34 -4.66 -14.10
CA LYS A 401 26.79 -4.87 -13.87
C LYS A 401 27.25 -6.16 -14.54
#